data_349f34c08b654bb5255e57447c331037
#
_entry.id   349f34c08b654bb5255e57447c331037
#
_cell.length_a   1.000
_cell.length_b   1.000
_cell.length_c   1.000
_cell.angle_alpha   90.00
_cell.angle_beta   90.00
_cell.angle_gamma   90.00
#
_symmetry.space_group_name_H-M   'P 1'
#
loop_
_entity.id
_entity.type
_entity.pdbx_description
1 polymer ?
#
loop_
_entity_poly.entity_id
_entity_poly.type
_entity_poly.pdbx_seq_one_letter_code
_entity_poly.pdbx_strand_id
1 'polypeptide(L)'
;LGKIDIKGPDAAEFLNRVYTNGWSKLSIGKARYGVMLREDGIVMDDGTTTRISENHYHMTTTTAQAANVLSHLEYYLQIVWPELKVNVLSTTEQWAGAALAGPKSRDLLAKLFPNLDVSNEALPFMGYTEGNLFGIKARIFRISFSGELAYEINVESNYGLFIWEKIMEIGKEFNIQPYGTEALSFLRIEMGHVAGPELDGRTIPYDVSLEGLVSNKKDFIGKRSLQKEAFNNFDRQKIVGLVPTDKKTNIPEGSHLVMDKNAKLPNPKLGHVSSSCWSVENNNPFSLAIVKDGKNMIGKKLFAVSPLKDFAVEVEVISSHYVDQEGKRVRS
;
A
#
# COMPACT_ATOMS: atom_id res chain seq x y z
N LEU A 1 -5.64 4.15 9.53
CA LEU A 1 -6.32 3.39 8.48
C LEU A 1 -7.79 3.22 8.81
N GLY A 2 -8.65 3.27 7.78
CA GLY A 2 -10.02 2.79 7.92
C GLY A 2 -10.03 1.29 8.19
N LYS A 3 -10.99 0.82 8.98
CA LYS A 3 -11.17 -0.59 9.30
C LYS A 3 -12.64 -0.96 9.14
N ILE A 4 -12.90 -2.00 8.36
CA ILE A 4 -14.26 -2.45 8.03
C ILE A 4 -14.33 -3.96 8.23
N ASP A 5 -15.26 -4.41 9.06
CA ASP A 5 -15.58 -5.83 9.19
C ASP A 5 -16.67 -6.20 8.19
N ILE A 6 -16.46 -7.29 7.45
CA ILE A 6 -17.38 -7.84 6.45
C ILE A 6 -17.72 -9.25 6.89
N LYS A 7 -19.00 -9.48 7.19
CA LYS A 7 -19.49 -10.73 7.79
C LYS A 7 -20.70 -11.26 7.05
N GLY A 8 -20.74 -12.56 6.84
CA GLY A 8 -21.87 -13.24 6.25
C GLY A 8 -21.44 -14.40 5.34
N PRO A 9 -22.35 -15.33 5.03
CA PRO A 9 -22.05 -16.48 4.19
C PRO A 9 -21.57 -16.08 2.79
N ASP A 10 -22.00 -14.93 2.27
CA ASP A 10 -21.65 -14.45 0.95
C ASP A 10 -20.50 -13.41 0.97
N ALA A 11 -19.81 -13.23 2.12
CA ALA A 11 -18.73 -12.23 2.26
C ALA A 11 -17.60 -12.42 1.24
N ALA A 12 -17.18 -13.67 0.97
CA ALA A 12 -16.15 -13.96 -0.03
C ALA A 12 -16.59 -13.59 -1.46
N GLU A 13 -17.85 -13.88 -1.81
CA GLU A 13 -18.42 -13.52 -3.10
C GLU A 13 -18.54 -12.00 -3.25
N PHE A 14 -19.03 -11.32 -2.23
CA PHE A 14 -19.08 -9.86 -2.21
C PHE A 14 -17.70 -9.24 -2.45
N LEU A 15 -16.68 -9.69 -1.71
CA LEU A 15 -15.29 -9.22 -1.91
C LEU A 15 -14.76 -9.53 -3.31
N ASN A 16 -15.15 -10.67 -3.91
CA ASN A 16 -14.79 -10.97 -5.29
C ASN A 16 -15.40 -9.99 -6.29
N ARG A 17 -16.61 -9.49 -6.05
CA ARG A 17 -17.25 -8.51 -6.94
C ARG A 17 -16.66 -7.11 -6.77
N VAL A 18 -16.23 -6.76 -5.55
CA VAL A 18 -15.67 -5.44 -5.22
C VAL A 18 -14.21 -5.30 -5.65
N TYR A 19 -13.38 -6.28 -5.34
CA TYR A 19 -11.94 -6.23 -5.63
C TYR A 19 -11.57 -6.80 -6.98
N THR A 20 -10.49 -6.32 -7.55
CA THR A 20 -9.92 -6.84 -8.80
C THR A 20 -9.41 -8.27 -8.67
N ASN A 21 -8.93 -8.68 -7.50
CA ASN A 21 -8.40 -10.01 -7.20
C ASN A 21 -9.38 -10.90 -6.41
N GLY A 22 -9.03 -12.17 -6.21
CA GLY A 22 -9.95 -13.18 -5.68
C GLY A 22 -9.81 -13.42 -4.17
N TRP A 23 -10.94 -13.73 -3.49
CA TRP A 23 -11.02 -13.89 -2.04
C TRP A 23 -11.53 -15.26 -1.60
N SER A 24 -12.29 -15.98 -2.41
CA SER A 24 -12.89 -17.28 -2.06
C SER A 24 -11.89 -18.34 -1.62
N LYS A 25 -10.67 -18.30 -2.18
CA LYS A 25 -9.58 -19.23 -1.86
C LYS A 25 -8.57 -18.68 -0.85
N LEU A 26 -8.82 -17.54 -0.23
CA LEU A 26 -7.97 -17.03 0.83
C LEU A 26 -8.17 -17.91 2.07
N SER A 27 -7.10 -18.47 2.61
CA SER A 27 -7.18 -19.29 3.83
C SER A 27 -7.51 -18.43 5.05
N ILE A 28 -8.18 -19.02 6.03
CA ILE A 28 -8.37 -18.39 7.35
C ILE A 28 -6.99 -18.10 7.95
N GLY A 29 -6.85 -16.96 8.64
CA GLY A 29 -5.58 -16.52 9.20
C GLY A 29 -4.62 -15.90 8.17
N LYS A 30 -5.09 -15.58 6.95
CA LYS A 30 -4.29 -14.92 5.91
C LYS A 30 -4.88 -13.59 5.51
N ALA A 31 -4.00 -12.63 5.27
CA ALA A 31 -4.29 -11.36 4.63
C ALA A 31 -3.96 -11.41 3.13
N ARG A 32 -4.55 -10.51 2.38
CA ARG A 32 -4.24 -10.26 0.97
C ARG A 32 -4.37 -8.79 0.67
N TYR A 33 -3.40 -8.25 -0.04
CA TYR A 33 -3.49 -6.91 -0.61
C TYR A 33 -4.43 -6.92 -1.80
N GLY A 34 -5.32 -5.95 -1.88
CA GLY A 34 -6.34 -5.82 -2.91
C GLY A 34 -6.48 -4.40 -3.40
N VAL A 35 -7.03 -4.28 -4.61
CA VAL A 35 -7.31 -3.00 -5.27
C VAL A 35 -8.79 -2.94 -5.63
N MET A 36 -9.45 -1.87 -5.24
CA MET A 36 -10.83 -1.53 -5.63
C MET A 36 -10.82 -0.49 -6.75
N LEU A 37 -11.73 -0.66 -7.70
CA LEU A 37 -11.94 0.28 -8.79
C LEU A 37 -13.32 0.93 -8.70
N ARG A 38 -13.43 2.13 -9.26
CA ARG A 38 -14.71 2.69 -9.67
C ARG A 38 -15.17 2.00 -10.95
N GLU A 39 -16.43 2.22 -11.34
CA GLU A 39 -16.99 1.65 -12.57
C GLU A 39 -16.24 2.11 -13.84
N ASP A 40 -15.60 3.27 -13.80
CA ASP A 40 -14.80 3.81 -14.91
C ASP A 40 -13.42 3.12 -15.06
N GLY A 41 -13.04 2.23 -14.13
CA GLY A 41 -11.77 1.48 -14.13
C GLY A 41 -10.64 2.17 -13.39
N ILE A 42 -10.87 3.36 -12.84
CA ILE A 42 -9.88 4.09 -12.05
C ILE A 42 -9.80 3.49 -10.64
N VAL A 43 -8.60 3.44 -10.08
CA VAL A 43 -8.38 2.99 -8.70
C VAL A 43 -9.15 3.90 -7.74
N MET A 44 -10.00 3.28 -6.93
CA MET A 44 -10.75 3.94 -5.87
C MET A 44 -9.98 3.93 -4.55
N ASP A 45 -9.50 2.76 -4.16
CA ASP A 45 -8.71 2.55 -2.94
C ASP A 45 -7.94 1.23 -3.03
N ASP A 46 -6.98 1.07 -2.16
CA ASP A 46 -6.22 -0.14 -1.96
C ASP A 46 -6.07 -0.44 -0.46
N GLY A 47 -5.75 -1.68 -0.14
CA GLY A 47 -5.57 -2.05 1.25
C GLY A 47 -5.45 -3.57 1.43
N THR A 48 -5.35 -3.98 2.69
CA THR A 48 -5.30 -5.40 3.03
C THR A 48 -6.64 -5.87 3.56
N THR A 49 -7.04 -7.07 3.17
CA THR A 49 -8.21 -7.74 3.73
C THR A 49 -7.78 -9.10 4.26
N THR A 50 -8.10 -9.36 5.51
CA THR A 50 -7.72 -10.57 6.24
C THR A 50 -8.93 -11.46 6.46
N ARG A 51 -8.84 -12.75 6.16
CA ARG A 51 -9.88 -13.73 6.51
C ARG A 51 -9.69 -14.17 7.96
N ILE A 52 -10.52 -13.62 8.84
CA ILE A 52 -10.50 -13.88 10.29
C ILE A 52 -11.10 -15.26 10.61
N SER A 53 -12.24 -15.57 9.97
CA SER A 53 -12.92 -16.86 10.07
C SER A 53 -13.61 -17.19 8.75
N GLU A 54 -14.36 -18.28 8.70
CA GLU A 54 -15.03 -18.74 7.47
C GLU A 54 -15.82 -17.62 6.78
N ASN A 55 -16.61 -16.88 7.53
CA ASN A 55 -17.54 -15.87 7.04
C ASN A 55 -17.23 -14.47 7.59
N HIS A 56 -16.00 -14.22 8.06
CA HIS A 56 -15.58 -12.93 8.60
C HIS A 56 -14.27 -12.48 7.98
N TYR A 57 -14.30 -11.31 7.36
CA TYR A 57 -13.16 -10.62 6.81
C TYR A 57 -12.98 -9.26 7.49
N HIS A 58 -11.74 -8.87 7.72
CA HIS A 58 -11.35 -7.57 8.24
C HIS A 58 -10.57 -6.83 7.15
N MET A 59 -11.14 -5.74 6.66
CA MET A 59 -10.59 -4.89 5.60
C MET A 59 -9.95 -3.66 6.20
N THR A 60 -8.79 -3.26 5.69
CA THR A 60 -8.21 -1.93 5.89
C THR A 60 -8.35 -1.09 4.63
N THR A 61 -8.49 0.21 4.78
CA THR A 61 -8.57 1.20 3.69
C THR A 61 -7.59 2.33 3.96
N THR A 62 -7.29 3.14 2.95
CA THR A 62 -6.65 4.43 3.15
C THR A 62 -7.49 5.26 4.13
N THR A 63 -6.85 5.95 5.08
CA THR A 63 -7.55 6.71 6.13
C THR A 63 -8.53 7.72 5.53
N ALA A 64 -8.09 8.48 4.52
CA ALA A 64 -8.92 9.49 3.87
C ALA A 64 -10.09 8.89 3.06
N GLN A 65 -10.01 7.62 2.68
CA GLN A 65 -11.04 6.94 1.87
C GLN A 65 -12.01 6.10 2.71
N ALA A 66 -11.81 5.99 4.02
CA ALA A 66 -12.60 5.10 4.87
C ALA A 66 -14.12 5.27 4.73
N ALA A 67 -14.61 6.51 4.73
CA ALA A 67 -16.03 6.82 4.57
C ALA A 67 -16.52 6.55 3.15
N ASN A 68 -15.74 6.91 2.13
CA ASN A 68 -16.10 6.69 0.72
C ASN A 68 -16.18 5.20 0.39
N VAL A 69 -15.20 4.40 0.88
CA VAL A 69 -15.21 2.95 0.72
C VAL A 69 -16.42 2.33 1.41
N LEU A 70 -16.70 2.72 2.66
CA LEU A 70 -17.88 2.22 3.37
C LEU A 70 -19.18 2.50 2.60
N SER A 71 -19.39 3.75 2.18
CA SER A 71 -20.57 4.14 1.40
C SER A 71 -20.67 3.37 0.08
N HIS A 72 -19.56 3.13 -0.59
CA HIS A 72 -19.50 2.34 -1.81
C HIS A 72 -19.91 0.88 -1.56
N LEU A 73 -19.40 0.24 -0.51
CA LEU A 73 -19.78 -1.11 -0.14
C LEU A 73 -21.25 -1.22 0.22
N GLU A 74 -21.78 -0.26 1.00
CA GLU A 74 -23.19 -0.21 1.38
C GLU A 74 -24.10 0.00 0.16
N TYR A 75 -23.75 0.88 -0.76
CA TYR A 75 -24.48 1.08 -2.01
C TYR A 75 -24.64 -0.22 -2.80
N TYR A 76 -23.54 -0.95 -2.99
CA TYR A 76 -23.60 -2.21 -3.73
C TYR A 76 -24.42 -3.29 -3.01
N LEU A 77 -24.31 -3.38 -1.69
CA LEU A 77 -25.08 -4.36 -0.92
C LEU A 77 -26.56 -4.03 -0.85
N GLN A 78 -26.91 -2.77 -0.70
CA GLN A 78 -28.31 -2.39 -0.47
C GLN A 78 -29.08 -2.18 -1.77
N ILE A 79 -28.42 -1.78 -2.85
CA ILE A 79 -29.06 -1.36 -4.10
C ILE A 79 -28.78 -2.34 -5.24
N VAL A 80 -27.50 -2.75 -5.43
CA VAL A 80 -27.11 -3.51 -6.64
C VAL A 80 -27.16 -5.01 -6.41
N TRP A 81 -26.78 -5.49 -5.22
CA TRP A 81 -26.74 -6.92 -4.85
C TRP A 81 -27.47 -7.20 -3.54
N PRO A 82 -28.74 -6.81 -3.40
CA PRO A 82 -29.50 -6.98 -2.16
C PRO A 82 -29.75 -8.45 -1.81
N GLU A 83 -29.50 -9.37 -2.74
CA GLU A 83 -29.61 -10.81 -2.53
C GLU A 83 -28.46 -11.38 -1.68
N LEU A 84 -27.30 -10.69 -1.58
CA LEU A 84 -26.14 -11.17 -0.85
C LEU A 84 -26.35 -11.05 0.66
N LYS A 85 -26.12 -12.13 1.37
CA LYS A 85 -26.22 -12.21 2.84
C LYS A 85 -24.90 -11.76 3.47
N VAL A 86 -24.68 -10.45 3.50
CA VAL A 86 -23.46 -9.80 4.00
C VAL A 86 -23.83 -8.61 4.87
N ASN A 87 -23.10 -8.44 5.96
CA ASN A 87 -23.13 -7.24 6.79
C ASN A 87 -21.77 -6.55 6.70
N VAL A 88 -21.79 -5.25 6.51
CA VAL A 88 -20.61 -4.38 6.48
C VAL A 88 -20.68 -3.44 7.68
N LEU A 89 -19.61 -3.38 8.47
CA LEU A 89 -19.56 -2.57 9.68
C LEU A 89 -18.23 -1.82 9.76
N SER A 90 -18.28 -0.49 9.86
CA SER A 90 -17.10 0.28 10.22
C SER A 90 -16.65 -0.05 11.64
N THR A 91 -15.38 -0.45 11.76
CA THR A 91 -14.72 -0.72 13.06
C THR A 91 -13.52 0.19 13.26
N THR A 92 -13.42 1.27 12.49
CA THR A 92 -12.29 2.22 12.50
C THR A 92 -12.01 2.74 13.90
N GLU A 93 -13.02 3.21 14.60
CA GLU A 93 -12.89 3.77 15.94
C GLU A 93 -12.81 2.71 17.05
N GLN A 94 -13.04 1.43 16.71
CA GLN A 94 -13.01 0.34 17.69
C GLN A 94 -11.62 -0.21 17.94
N TRP A 95 -10.68 0.05 17.03
CA TRP A 95 -9.34 -0.54 17.07
C TRP A 95 -8.26 0.54 17.06
N ALA A 96 -7.45 0.58 18.11
CA ALA A 96 -6.16 1.25 18.11
C ALA A 96 -5.10 0.33 17.51
N GLY A 97 -4.29 0.82 16.58
CA GLY A 97 -3.27 0.04 15.88
C GLY A 97 -1.88 0.66 16.04
N ALA A 98 -0.88 -0.17 16.32
CA ALA A 98 0.52 0.20 16.31
C ALA A 98 1.27 -0.67 15.28
N ALA A 99 2.09 -0.04 14.43
CA ALA A 99 3.02 -0.72 13.54
C ALA A 99 4.36 -0.90 14.22
N LEU A 100 4.80 -2.15 14.39
CA LEU A 100 6.10 -2.54 14.89
C LEU A 100 6.95 -3.03 13.72
N ALA A 101 7.99 -2.31 13.33
CA ALA A 101 8.78 -2.57 12.14
C ALA A 101 10.28 -2.58 12.43
N GLY A 102 11.03 -3.33 11.63
CA GLY A 102 12.49 -3.43 11.69
C GLY A 102 12.99 -4.84 11.99
N PRO A 103 14.30 -5.10 11.88
CA PRO A 103 14.87 -6.45 11.95
C PRO A 103 14.69 -7.14 13.30
N LYS A 104 14.50 -6.39 14.39
CA LYS A 104 14.26 -6.91 15.75
C LYS A 104 12.79 -6.97 16.14
N SER A 105 11.89 -6.66 15.22
CA SER A 105 10.44 -6.58 15.51
C SER A 105 9.87 -7.93 15.95
N ARG A 106 10.35 -9.05 15.42
CA ARG A 106 9.94 -10.38 15.85
C ARG A 106 10.36 -10.71 17.30
N ASP A 107 11.59 -10.37 17.65
CA ASP A 107 12.10 -10.63 18.99
C ASP A 107 11.32 -9.82 20.04
N LEU A 108 11.01 -8.58 19.74
CA LEU A 108 10.15 -7.76 20.57
C LEU A 108 8.71 -8.32 20.62
N LEU A 109 8.15 -8.74 19.48
CA LEU A 109 6.82 -9.34 19.45
C LEU A 109 6.74 -10.61 20.31
N ALA A 110 7.77 -11.47 20.26
CA ALA A 110 7.86 -12.67 21.08
C ALA A 110 7.86 -12.34 22.59
N LYS A 111 8.51 -11.26 22.99
CA LYS A 111 8.48 -10.80 24.39
C LYS A 111 7.14 -10.20 24.82
N LEU A 112 6.48 -9.49 23.92
CA LEU A 112 5.14 -8.96 24.16
C LEU A 112 4.10 -10.08 24.29
N PHE A 113 4.27 -11.15 23.56
CA PHE A 113 3.34 -12.29 23.48
C PHE A 113 4.04 -13.62 23.79
N PRO A 114 4.49 -13.86 25.04
CA PRO A 114 5.35 -15.01 25.38
C PRO A 114 4.70 -16.39 25.14
N ASN A 115 3.38 -16.44 25.05
CA ASN A 115 2.62 -17.67 24.80
C ASN A 115 2.21 -17.82 23.32
N LEU A 116 2.69 -16.96 22.44
CA LEU A 116 2.36 -16.98 21.01
C LEU A 116 3.60 -17.39 20.20
N ASP A 117 3.44 -18.39 19.34
CA ASP A 117 4.47 -18.71 18.35
C ASP A 117 4.42 -17.67 17.21
N VAL A 118 5.47 -16.86 17.14
CA VAL A 118 5.65 -15.79 16.13
C VAL A 118 6.70 -16.15 15.07
N SER A 119 7.07 -17.44 14.99
CA SER A 119 7.98 -17.95 13.96
C SER A 119 7.43 -17.74 12.54
N ASN A 120 8.29 -17.91 11.54
CA ASN A 120 7.88 -17.82 10.14
C ASN A 120 6.83 -18.87 9.76
N GLU A 121 6.89 -20.02 10.39
CA GLU A 121 6.00 -21.16 10.19
C GLU A 121 4.60 -20.88 10.76
N ALA A 122 4.54 -20.36 11.96
CA ALA A 122 3.26 -20.07 12.65
C ALA A 122 2.62 -18.77 12.15
N LEU A 123 3.42 -17.71 11.96
CA LEU A 123 2.97 -16.41 11.48
C LEU A 123 3.78 -15.95 10.25
N PRO A 124 3.58 -16.57 9.08
CA PRO A 124 4.29 -16.19 7.85
C PRO A 124 3.85 -14.81 7.32
N PHE A 125 4.62 -14.26 6.39
CA PHE A 125 4.25 -13.00 5.72
C PHE A 125 2.80 -13.03 5.21
N MET A 126 2.06 -11.95 5.41
CA MET A 126 0.61 -11.84 5.22
C MET A 126 -0.19 -12.81 6.12
N GLY A 127 0.38 -13.24 7.23
CA GLY A 127 -0.30 -14.02 8.26
C GLY A 127 -1.06 -13.13 9.26
N TYR A 128 -2.04 -13.75 9.90
CA TYR A 128 -2.84 -13.15 10.97
C TYR A 128 -2.96 -14.17 12.12
N THR A 129 -2.91 -13.64 13.32
CA THR A 129 -3.20 -14.40 14.56
C THR A 129 -3.79 -13.48 15.61
N GLU A 130 -4.31 -14.06 16.68
CA GLU A 130 -4.74 -13.34 17.87
C GLU A 130 -3.87 -13.74 19.05
N GLY A 131 -3.61 -12.77 19.93
CA GLY A 131 -2.83 -12.97 21.14
C GLY A 131 -3.45 -12.29 22.33
N ASN A 132 -2.90 -12.54 23.50
CA ASN A 132 -3.25 -11.84 24.74
C ASN A 132 -2.03 -11.04 25.20
N LEU A 133 -2.21 -9.75 25.37
CA LEU A 133 -1.19 -8.81 25.83
C LEU A 133 -1.64 -8.21 27.14
N PHE A 134 -1.07 -8.67 28.25
CA PHE A 134 -1.43 -8.25 29.62
C PHE A 134 -2.95 -8.34 29.91
N GLY A 135 -3.61 -9.40 29.47
CA GLY A 135 -5.06 -9.58 29.63
C GLY A 135 -5.91 -8.99 28.51
N ILE A 136 -5.32 -8.20 27.62
CA ILE A 136 -6.01 -7.52 26.52
C ILE A 136 -5.89 -8.37 25.25
N LYS A 137 -7.04 -8.63 24.61
CA LYS A 137 -7.06 -9.32 23.31
C LYS A 137 -6.47 -8.43 22.23
N ALA A 138 -5.50 -8.95 21.50
CA ALA A 138 -4.85 -8.27 20.37
C ALA A 138 -5.01 -9.07 19.08
N ARG A 139 -5.22 -8.36 17.97
CA ARG A 139 -5.11 -8.86 16.61
C ARG A 139 -3.73 -8.52 16.08
N ILE A 140 -3.03 -9.50 15.55
CA ILE A 140 -1.65 -9.35 15.06
C ILE A 140 -1.62 -9.74 13.59
N PHE A 141 -1.21 -8.80 12.75
CA PHE A 141 -1.08 -8.98 11.32
C PHE A 141 0.39 -8.85 10.93
N ARG A 142 0.95 -9.83 10.24
CA ARG A 142 2.30 -9.71 9.69
C ARG A 142 2.23 -9.06 8.32
N ILE A 143 2.14 -7.73 8.32
CA ILE A 143 1.99 -6.86 7.15
C ILE A 143 3.02 -5.75 7.25
N SER A 144 3.58 -5.30 6.13
CA SER A 144 4.58 -4.26 6.09
C SER A 144 4.29 -3.24 4.99
N PHE A 145 4.12 -1.99 5.37
CA PHE A 145 4.12 -0.86 4.44
C PHE A 145 5.50 -0.21 4.32
N SER A 146 6.33 -0.33 5.37
CA SER A 146 7.71 0.17 5.40
C SER A 146 8.70 -0.67 4.58
N GLY A 147 8.33 -1.91 4.19
CA GLY A 147 9.25 -2.85 3.54
C GLY A 147 10.14 -3.63 4.50
N GLU A 148 10.13 -3.32 5.78
CA GLU A 148 10.84 -4.06 6.82
C GLU A 148 10.04 -5.30 7.29
N LEU A 149 10.69 -6.19 8.05
CA LEU A 149 9.95 -7.15 8.87
C LEU A 149 9.03 -6.36 9.79
N ALA A 150 7.72 -6.55 9.69
CA ALA A 150 6.77 -5.71 10.42
C ALA A 150 5.51 -6.46 10.85
N TYR A 151 4.91 -5.94 11.91
CA TYR A 151 3.66 -6.42 12.47
C TYR A 151 2.75 -5.24 12.79
N GLU A 152 1.47 -5.37 12.47
CA GLU A 152 0.44 -4.45 12.95
C GLU A 152 -0.27 -5.09 14.14
N ILE A 153 -0.21 -4.43 15.29
CA ILE A 153 -0.83 -4.89 16.55
C ILE A 153 -2.06 -4.01 16.77
N ASN A 154 -3.24 -4.60 16.71
CA ASN A 154 -4.50 -3.91 16.94
C ASN A 154 -5.15 -4.40 18.22
N VAL A 155 -5.54 -3.46 19.10
CA VAL A 155 -6.28 -3.71 20.34
C VAL A 155 -7.53 -2.85 20.35
N GLU A 156 -8.50 -3.14 21.23
CA GLU A 156 -9.62 -2.23 21.44
C GLU A 156 -9.13 -0.83 21.77
N SER A 157 -9.78 0.20 21.19
CA SER A 157 -9.26 1.58 21.17
C SER A 157 -8.97 2.18 22.54
N ASN A 158 -9.74 1.80 23.56
CA ASN A 158 -9.52 2.24 24.96
C ASN A 158 -8.19 1.76 25.57
N TYR A 159 -7.55 0.73 24.99
CA TYR A 159 -6.25 0.23 25.44
C TYR A 159 -5.07 0.76 24.61
N GLY A 160 -5.32 1.60 23.61
CA GLY A 160 -4.29 2.05 22.67
C GLY A 160 -3.07 2.69 23.34
N LEU A 161 -3.29 3.61 24.29
CA LEU A 161 -2.19 4.27 25.04
C LEU A 161 -1.42 3.25 25.88
N PHE A 162 -2.11 2.39 26.62
CA PHE A 162 -1.49 1.38 27.46
C PHE A 162 -0.57 0.46 26.66
N ILE A 163 -1.04 -0.02 25.51
CA ILE A 163 -0.25 -0.89 24.63
C ILE A 163 0.96 -0.17 24.04
N TRP A 164 0.79 1.09 23.62
CA TRP A 164 1.90 1.90 23.16
C TRP A 164 3.00 2.03 24.22
N GLU A 165 2.63 2.37 25.46
CA GLU A 165 3.57 2.50 26.57
C GLU A 165 4.29 1.18 26.86
N LYS A 166 3.57 0.03 26.83
CA LYS A 166 4.17 -1.30 27.03
C LYS A 166 5.11 -1.70 25.91
N ILE A 167 4.76 -1.43 24.66
CA ILE A 167 5.66 -1.65 23.52
C ILE A 167 6.93 -0.82 23.69
N MET A 168 6.81 0.46 24.03
CA MET A 168 7.95 1.36 24.22
C MET A 168 8.80 0.98 25.42
N GLU A 169 8.19 0.52 26.53
CA GLU A 169 8.89 0.07 27.74
C GLU A 169 9.75 -1.18 27.45
N ILE A 170 9.15 -2.23 26.93
CA ILE A 170 9.82 -3.51 26.63
C ILE A 170 10.78 -3.35 25.46
N GLY A 171 10.45 -2.50 24.50
CA GLY A 171 11.26 -2.22 23.32
C GLY A 171 12.60 -1.52 23.60
N LYS A 172 12.80 -0.94 24.80
CA LYS A 172 14.07 -0.25 25.17
C LYS A 172 15.29 -1.14 24.98
N GLU A 173 15.20 -2.43 25.33
CA GLU A 173 16.32 -3.37 25.17
C GLU A 173 16.66 -3.68 23.71
N PHE A 174 15.74 -3.42 22.77
CA PHE A 174 15.92 -3.54 21.33
C PHE A 174 16.28 -2.22 20.67
N ASN A 175 16.45 -1.13 21.45
CA ASN A 175 16.65 0.24 20.98
C ASN A 175 15.48 0.72 20.11
N ILE A 176 14.23 0.42 20.51
CA ILE A 176 13.05 0.90 19.79
C ILE A 176 13.01 2.42 19.75
N GLN A 177 12.61 2.95 18.60
CA GLN A 177 12.37 4.38 18.42
C GLN A 177 10.98 4.60 17.81
N PRO A 178 10.21 5.59 18.27
CA PRO A 178 9.02 6.00 17.56
C PRO A 178 9.42 6.63 16.22
N TYR A 179 8.66 6.36 15.16
CA TYR A 179 8.85 7.01 13.87
C TYR A 179 7.52 7.54 13.35
N GLY A 180 7.57 8.70 12.69
CA GLY A 180 6.39 9.39 12.18
C GLY A 180 6.03 9.00 10.75
N THR A 181 4.95 9.59 10.27
CA THR A 181 4.43 9.35 8.92
C THR A 181 5.38 9.80 7.80
N GLU A 182 6.24 10.80 8.04
CA GLU A 182 7.25 11.23 7.09
C GLU A 182 8.33 10.16 6.88
N ALA A 183 8.87 9.59 7.97
CA ALA A 183 9.81 8.48 7.89
C ALA A 183 9.18 7.25 7.22
N LEU A 184 7.93 6.93 7.56
CA LEU A 184 7.17 5.86 6.91
C LEU A 184 7.01 6.12 5.41
N SER A 185 6.78 7.39 5.01
CA SER A 185 6.69 7.77 3.60
C SER A 185 8.01 7.53 2.86
N PHE A 186 9.15 7.84 3.47
CA PHE A 186 10.46 7.57 2.85
C PHE A 186 10.67 6.06 2.62
N LEU A 187 10.38 5.25 3.63
CA LEU A 187 10.50 3.80 3.55
C LEU A 187 9.61 3.20 2.45
N ARG A 188 8.33 3.62 2.38
CA ARG A 188 7.41 3.12 1.34
C ARG A 188 7.84 3.52 -0.07
N ILE A 189 8.45 4.73 -0.25
CA ILE A 189 8.93 5.21 -1.54
C ILE A 189 10.08 4.33 -2.03
N GLU A 190 11.05 4.00 -1.17
CA GLU A 190 12.15 3.09 -1.49
C GLU A 190 11.67 1.71 -1.95
N MET A 191 10.57 1.24 -1.38
CA MET A 191 9.94 -0.03 -1.74
C MET A 191 9.06 0.04 -2.99
N GLY A 192 8.80 1.23 -3.52
CA GLY A 192 7.88 1.42 -4.64
C GLY A 192 6.41 1.21 -4.28
N HIS A 193 6.06 1.24 -3.00
CA HIS A 193 4.67 1.14 -2.56
C HIS A 193 3.92 2.43 -2.89
N VAL A 194 2.81 2.26 -3.60
CA VAL A 194 1.96 3.40 -4.01
C VAL A 194 1.18 3.97 -2.84
N ALA A 195 0.89 5.27 -2.91
CA ALA A 195 0.06 5.98 -1.96
C ALA A 195 -0.73 7.09 -2.69
N GLY A 196 -1.36 8.00 -1.96
CA GLY A 196 -2.20 9.05 -2.53
C GLY A 196 -1.60 9.81 -3.73
N PRO A 197 -0.31 10.21 -3.73
CA PRO A 197 0.29 10.89 -4.87
C PRO A 197 0.32 10.06 -6.17
N GLU A 198 0.41 8.75 -6.08
CA GLU A 198 0.37 7.82 -7.22
C GLU A 198 -1.06 7.42 -7.60
N LEU A 199 -2.00 7.47 -6.64
CA LEU A 199 -3.41 7.10 -6.78
C LEU A 199 -4.31 8.34 -6.77
N ASP A 200 -4.04 9.27 -7.66
CA ASP A 200 -4.59 10.63 -7.71
C ASP A 200 -5.98 10.76 -8.38
N GLY A 201 -6.69 9.66 -8.56
CA GLY A 201 -8.01 9.63 -9.21
C GLY A 201 -7.99 9.57 -10.74
N ARG A 202 -6.82 9.40 -11.35
CA ARG A 202 -6.62 9.21 -12.81
C ARG A 202 -5.94 7.89 -13.15
N THR A 203 -5.49 7.16 -12.16
CA THR A 203 -4.62 6.00 -12.24
C THR A 203 -5.43 4.71 -12.32
N ILE A 204 -5.09 3.85 -13.26
CA ILE A 204 -5.58 2.47 -13.31
C ILE A 204 -4.50 1.51 -12.76
N PRO A 205 -4.83 0.26 -12.38
CA PRO A 205 -3.84 -0.68 -11.82
C PRO A 205 -2.60 -0.88 -12.69
N TYR A 206 -2.78 -0.84 -14.00
CA TYR A 206 -1.67 -1.03 -14.96
C TYR A 206 -0.65 0.10 -14.92
N ASP A 207 -1.05 1.31 -14.54
CA ASP A 207 -0.16 2.48 -14.47
C ASP A 207 0.85 2.39 -13.33
N VAL A 208 0.48 1.66 -12.26
CA VAL A 208 1.24 1.57 -11.01
C VAL A 208 1.76 0.15 -10.73
N SER A 209 1.93 -0.65 -11.78
CA SER A 209 2.50 -2.01 -11.69
C SER A 209 1.70 -2.99 -10.82
N LEU A 210 0.39 -2.78 -10.70
CA LEU A 210 -0.54 -3.66 -9.98
C LEU A 210 -1.33 -4.59 -10.91
N GLU A 211 -0.90 -4.77 -12.16
CA GLU A 211 -1.54 -5.65 -13.13
C GLU A 211 -1.68 -7.10 -12.66
N GLY A 212 -0.75 -7.57 -11.82
CA GLY A 212 -0.80 -8.91 -11.23
C GLY A 212 -1.99 -9.14 -10.29
N LEU A 213 -2.63 -8.07 -9.82
CA LEU A 213 -3.83 -8.13 -8.98
C LEU A 213 -5.14 -8.12 -9.78
N VAL A 214 -5.07 -7.85 -11.09
CA VAL A 214 -6.26 -7.77 -11.95
C VAL A 214 -6.61 -9.15 -12.49
N SER A 215 -7.65 -9.77 -11.96
CA SER A 215 -8.08 -11.11 -12.37
C SER A 215 -8.73 -11.09 -13.76
N ASN A 216 -8.31 -12.00 -14.61
CA ASN A 216 -8.98 -12.29 -15.89
C ASN A 216 -10.09 -13.35 -15.73
N LYS A 217 -10.16 -14.06 -14.58
CA LYS A 217 -11.00 -15.26 -14.37
C LYS A 217 -12.34 -14.97 -13.70
N LYS A 218 -12.57 -13.77 -13.19
CA LYS A 218 -13.81 -13.37 -12.53
C LYS A 218 -14.25 -12.00 -12.98
N ASP A 219 -15.49 -11.65 -12.71
CA ASP A 219 -16.01 -10.30 -12.87
C ASP A 219 -15.80 -9.47 -11.60
N PHE A 220 -15.73 -8.13 -11.75
CA PHE A 220 -15.58 -7.18 -10.67
C PHE A 220 -15.91 -5.76 -11.15
N ILE A 221 -16.18 -4.86 -10.22
CA ILE A 221 -16.46 -3.45 -10.52
C ILE A 221 -15.32 -2.83 -11.33
N GLY A 222 -15.63 -2.18 -12.45
CA GLY A 222 -14.65 -1.52 -13.32
C GLY A 222 -13.96 -2.42 -14.34
N LYS A 223 -14.11 -3.75 -14.29
CA LYS A 223 -13.45 -4.68 -15.23
C LYS A 223 -13.71 -4.35 -16.69
N ARG A 224 -14.96 -4.10 -17.05
CA ARG A 224 -15.35 -3.76 -18.42
C ARG A 224 -14.68 -2.47 -18.89
N SER A 225 -14.53 -1.49 -18.01
CA SER A 225 -13.89 -0.22 -18.33
C SER A 225 -12.39 -0.36 -18.57
N LEU A 226 -11.71 -1.31 -17.90
CA LEU A 226 -10.29 -1.61 -18.16
C LEU A 226 -10.03 -2.15 -19.58
N GLN A 227 -11.06 -2.60 -20.29
CA GLN A 227 -10.95 -3.08 -21.68
C GLN A 227 -11.01 -1.96 -22.72
N LYS A 228 -11.26 -0.70 -22.31
CA LYS A 228 -11.26 0.45 -23.23
C LYS A 228 -9.90 0.62 -23.88
N GLU A 229 -9.88 0.95 -25.17
CA GLU A 229 -8.67 1.17 -25.96
C GLU A 229 -7.72 2.19 -25.29
N ALA A 230 -8.26 3.28 -24.75
CA ALA A 230 -7.46 4.30 -24.05
C ALA A 230 -6.69 3.75 -22.84
N PHE A 231 -7.14 2.64 -22.23
CA PHE A 231 -6.46 2.01 -21.10
C PHE A 231 -5.46 0.92 -21.52
N ASN A 232 -5.56 0.46 -22.75
CA ASN A 232 -4.68 -0.57 -23.32
C ASN A 232 -3.64 0.00 -24.28
N ASN A 233 -3.56 1.34 -24.40
CA ASN A 233 -2.57 1.99 -25.24
C ASN A 233 -1.16 1.72 -24.70
N PHE A 234 -0.24 1.29 -25.58
CA PHE A 234 1.14 0.93 -25.25
C PHE A 234 1.95 2.12 -24.71
N ASP A 235 1.61 3.35 -25.07
CA ASP A 235 2.29 4.58 -24.64
C ASP A 235 1.70 5.18 -23.37
N ARG A 236 0.80 4.44 -22.68
CA ARG A 236 0.23 4.87 -21.42
C ARG A 236 1.33 5.05 -20.37
N GLN A 237 1.10 5.99 -19.46
CA GLN A 237 2.01 6.26 -18.36
C GLN A 237 2.15 5.05 -17.40
N LYS A 238 3.35 4.90 -16.84
CA LYS A 238 3.72 3.84 -15.89
C LYS A 238 4.54 4.41 -14.76
N ILE A 239 4.41 3.80 -13.59
CA ILE A 239 5.27 4.12 -12.45
C ILE A 239 6.70 3.64 -12.70
N VAL A 240 7.65 4.49 -12.37
CA VAL A 240 9.10 4.22 -12.45
C VAL A 240 9.81 4.85 -11.26
N GLY A 241 11.03 4.43 -11.00
CA GLY A 241 11.97 5.11 -10.11
C GLY A 241 12.83 6.11 -10.87
N LEU A 242 13.28 7.14 -10.20
CA LEU A 242 14.23 8.13 -10.71
C LEU A 242 15.37 8.32 -9.73
N VAL A 243 16.60 8.33 -10.25
CA VAL A 243 17.78 8.71 -9.50
C VAL A 243 18.46 9.87 -10.22
N PRO A 244 18.78 11.00 -9.57
CA PRO A 244 19.52 12.08 -10.20
C PRO A 244 20.94 11.59 -10.55
N THR A 245 21.44 11.97 -11.72
CA THR A 245 22.75 11.50 -12.21
C THR A 245 23.92 11.96 -11.34
N ASP A 246 23.78 13.08 -10.64
CA ASP A 246 24.75 13.58 -9.65
C ASP A 246 24.66 12.88 -8.30
N LYS A 247 23.61 12.06 -8.06
CA LYS A 247 23.32 11.34 -6.81
C LYS A 247 23.23 12.22 -5.56
N LYS A 248 22.98 13.52 -5.70
CA LYS A 248 22.97 14.51 -4.62
C LYS A 248 21.75 15.41 -4.62
N THR A 249 21.25 15.76 -5.79
CA THR A 249 20.17 16.73 -5.92
C THR A 249 18.81 16.12 -5.61
N ASN A 250 18.16 16.57 -4.55
CA ASN A 250 16.78 16.21 -4.27
C ASN A 250 15.84 16.73 -5.36
N ILE A 251 14.97 15.85 -5.86
CA ILE A 251 14.01 16.21 -6.91
C ILE A 251 12.71 16.66 -6.24
N PRO A 252 12.25 17.89 -6.46
CA PRO A 252 10.98 18.34 -5.91
C PRO A 252 9.79 17.53 -6.46
N GLU A 253 8.87 17.14 -5.59
CA GLU A 253 7.59 16.56 -6.00
C GLU A 253 6.84 17.53 -6.92
N GLY A 254 6.10 16.98 -7.89
CA GLY A 254 5.44 17.75 -8.94
C GLY A 254 6.35 18.21 -10.06
N SER A 255 7.69 17.97 -10.01
CA SER A 255 8.58 18.27 -11.13
C SER A 255 8.13 17.54 -12.39
N HIS A 256 8.14 18.24 -13.54
CA HIS A 256 7.83 17.64 -14.83
C HIS A 256 9.03 16.89 -15.37
N LEU A 257 8.77 15.80 -16.09
CA LEU A 257 9.79 15.02 -16.78
C LEU A 257 9.77 15.33 -18.25
N VAL A 258 10.91 15.74 -18.81
CA VAL A 258 11.07 16.17 -20.20
C VAL A 258 12.34 15.59 -20.82
N MET A 259 12.37 15.48 -22.16
CA MET A 259 13.56 15.06 -22.88
C MET A 259 14.61 16.16 -23.01
N ASP A 260 14.17 17.40 -23.12
CA ASP A 260 15.06 18.57 -23.28
C ASP A 260 14.66 19.66 -22.27
N LYS A 261 15.55 19.97 -21.34
CA LYS A 261 15.33 21.02 -20.33
C LYS A 261 15.18 22.45 -20.91
N ASN A 262 15.69 22.65 -22.12
CA ASN A 262 15.70 23.97 -22.80
C ASN A 262 14.56 24.11 -23.81
N ALA A 263 13.68 23.11 -23.95
CA ALA A 263 12.56 23.19 -24.88
C ALA A 263 11.64 24.36 -24.55
N LYS A 264 11.17 25.05 -25.61
CA LYS A 264 10.24 26.18 -25.44
C LYS A 264 8.92 25.70 -24.84
N LEU A 265 8.31 26.57 -24.03
CA LEU A 265 6.98 26.31 -23.48
C LEU A 265 5.90 26.42 -24.59
N PRO A 266 4.86 25.57 -24.56
CA PRO A 266 4.68 24.48 -23.60
C PRO A 266 5.61 23.30 -23.87
N ASN A 267 6.51 23.02 -22.93
CA ASN A 267 7.44 21.88 -23.04
C ASN A 267 6.65 20.57 -22.99
N PRO A 268 6.80 19.66 -23.99
CA PRO A 268 6.12 18.38 -23.99
C PRO A 268 6.58 17.53 -22.80
N LYS A 269 5.73 17.45 -21.76
CA LYS A 269 6.03 16.62 -20.59
C LYS A 269 5.74 15.14 -20.87
N LEU A 270 6.65 14.30 -20.46
CA LEU A 270 6.50 12.82 -20.49
C LEU A 270 5.85 12.29 -19.22
N GLY A 271 5.86 13.08 -18.15
CA GLY A 271 5.35 12.64 -16.86
C GLY A 271 5.65 13.65 -15.76
N HIS A 272 5.50 13.20 -14.53
CA HIS A 272 5.80 14.00 -13.34
C HIS A 272 6.31 13.13 -12.19
N VAL A 273 7.03 13.76 -11.28
CA VAL A 273 7.48 13.18 -10.02
C VAL A 273 6.31 13.18 -9.04
N SER A 274 5.93 12.02 -8.54
CA SER A 274 4.81 11.86 -7.59
C SER A 274 5.28 11.94 -6.14
N SER A 275 6.40 11.28 -5.82
CA SER A 275 6.94 11.22 -4.47
C SER A 275 8.45 11.23 -4.50
N SER A 276 9.08 11.81 -3.47
CA SER A 276 10.54 11.92 -3.37
C SER A 276 11.02 11.64 -1.95
N CYS A 277 12.18 10.99 -1.83
CA CYS A 277 12.83 10.73 -0.56
C CYS A 277 14.36 10.79 -0.69
N TRP A 278 15.02 10.82 0.45
CA TRP A 278 16.42 10.44 0.55
C TRP A 278 16.50 8.96 0.92
N SER A 279 17.04 8.14 0.03
CA SER A 279 17.26 6.73 0.32
C SER A 279 18.42 6.60 1.30
N VAL A 280 18.13 6.14 2.52
CA VAL A 280 19.15 5.90 3.54
C VAL A 280 20.01 4.71 3.15
N GLU A 281 19.41 3.67 2.61
CA GLU A 281 20.08 2.44 2.16
C GLU A 281 21.12 2.72 1.08
N ASN A 282 20.73 3.49 0.05
CA ASN A 282 21.59 3.78 -1.09
C ASN A 282 22.36 5.10 -0.94
N ASN A 283 22.13 5.86 0.14
CA ASN A 283 22.75 7.14 0.44
C ASN A 283 22.66 8.14 -0.74
N ASN A 284 21.49 8.25 -1.35
CA ASN A 284 21.23 9.19 -2.44
C ASN A 284 19.73 9.52 -2.55
N PRO A 285 19.35 10.59 -3.27
CA PRO A 285 17.95 10.88 -3.57
C PRO A 285 17.34 9.82 -4.47
N PHE A 286 16.08 9.49 -4.19
CA PHE A 286 15.25 8.61 -5.00
C PHE A 286 13.84 9.18 -5.12
N SER A 287 13.18 8.98 -6.26
CA SER A 287 11.82 9.46 -6.47
C SER A 287 10.99 8.43 -7.23
N LEU A 288 9.70 8.38 -6.92
CA LEU A 288 8.71 7.74 -7.76
C LEU A 288 8.16 8.74 -8.76
N ALA A 289 7.88 8.30 -9.96
CA ALA A 289 7.32 9.12 -11.01
C ALA A 289 6.36 8.33 -11.90
N ILE A 290 5.39 9.01 -12.46
CA ILE A 290 4.48 8.47 -13.45
C ILE A 290 4.92 9.00 -14.82
N VAL A 291 5.38 8.11 -15.70
CA VAL A 291 6.04 8.44 -16.96
C VAL A 291 5.37 7.75 -18.13
N LYS A 292 5.10 8.49 -19.21
CA LYS A 292 4.62 7.94 -20.49
C LYS A 292 5.56 6.85 -20.97
N ASP A 293 5.02 5.67 -21.30
CA ASP A 293 5.78 4.48 -21.71
C ASP A 293 6.91 4.10 -20.73
N GLY A 294 6.67 4.29 -19.42
CA GLY A 294 7.72 4.26 -18.40
C GLY A 294 8.53 2.96 -18.38
N LYS A 295 7.92 1.79 -18.63
CA LYS A 295 8.66 0.51 -18.66
C LYS A 295 9.77 0.50 -19.73
N ASN A 296 9.52 1.08 -20.90
CA ASN A 296 10.49 1.19 -21.99
C ASN A 296 11.46 2.37 -21.80
N MET A 297 11.23 3.19 -20.78
CA MET A 297 12.13 4.29 -20.41
C MET A 297 13.21 3.86 -19.41
N ILE A 298 13.12 2.68 -18.82
CA ILE A 298 14.14 2.19 -17.87
C ILE A 298 15.53 2.17 -18.54
N GLY A 299 16.53 2.71 -17.85
CA GLY A 299 17.90 2.90 -18.34
C GLY A 299 18.10 4.16 -19.20
N LYS A 300 17.04 4.90 -19.52
CA LYS A 300 17.17 6.18 -20.25
C LYS A 300 17.30 7.36 -19.29
N LYS A 301 17.80 8.48 -19.82
CA LYS A 301 17.93 9.74 -19.09
C LYS A 301 16.85 10.71 -19.51
N LEU A 302 16.35 11.44 -18.53
CA LEU A 302 15.39 12.53 -18.66
C LEU A 302 15.88 13.73 -17.87
N PHE A 303 15.17 14.85 -17.99
CA PHE A 303 15.33 16.00 -17.10
C PHE A 303 14.10 16.15 -16.22
N ALA A 304 14.29 16.20 -14.90
CA ALA A 304 13.29 16.66 -13.96
C ALA A 304 13.39 18.19 -13.88
N VAL A 305 12.32 18.89 -14.23
CA VAL A 305 12.29 20.35 -14.27
C VAL A 305 11.13 20.88 -13.44
N SER A 306 11.37 21.99 -12.74
CA SER A 306 10.32 22.74 -12.02
C SER A 306 10.48 24.22 -12.35
N PRO A 307 9.75 24.73 -13.35
CA PRO A 307 9.88 26.14 -13.75
C PRO A 307 9.58 27.14 -12.61
N LEU A 308 8.67 26.74 -11.69
CA LEU A 308 8.32 27.59 -10.53
C LEU A 308 9.45 27.72 -9.51
N LYS A 309 10.40 26.78 -9.50
CA LYS A 309 11.53 26.76 -8.56
C LYS A 309 12.88 27.01 -9.25
N ASP A 310 12.87 27.38 -10.54
CA ASP A 310 14.07 27.49 -11.39
C ASP A 310 15.01 26.27 -11.21
N PHE A 311 14.43 25.08 -11.36
CA PHE A 311 15.08 23.80 -11.08
C PHE A 311 15.14 22.94 -12.33
N ALA A 312 16.30 22.36 -12.59
CA ALA A 312 16.48 21.33 -13.61
C ALA A 312 17.63 20.38 -13.23
N VAL A 313 17.37 19.08 -13.21
CA VAL A 313 18.40 18.05 -12.98
C VAL A 313 18.22 16.89 -13.95
N GLU A 314 19.32 16.32 -14.44
CA GLU A 314 19.30 15.08 -15.21
C GLU A 314 19.06 13.90 -14.30
N VAL A 315 18.15 13.01 -14.68
CA VAL A 315 17.75 11.82 -13.93
C VAL A 315 17.86 10.58 -14.80
N GLU A 316 18.23 9.46 -14.19
CA GLU A 316 18.13 8.14 -14.79
C GLU A 316 16.82 7.49 -14.37
N VAL A 317 16.13 6.89 -15.33
CA VAL A 317 14.90 6.12 -15.09
C VAL A 317 15.28 4.70 -14.72
N ILE A 318 14.81 4.26 -13.55
CA ILE A 318 15.07 2.92 -13.02
C ILE A 318 13.77 2.23 -12.59
N SER A 319 13.88 1.02 -12.04
CA SER A 319 12.73 0.34 -11.40
C SER A 319 12.15 1.18 -10.27
N SER A 320 10.84 1.17 -10.11
CA SER A 320 10.17 1.78 -8.95
C SER A 320 10.51 1.09 -7.62
N HIS A 321 10.95 -0.16 -7.65
CA HIS A 321 11.44 -0.89 -6.47
C HIS A 321 12.96 -0.64 -6.35
N TYR A 322 13.35 0.24 -5.42
CA TYR A 322 14.75 0.66 -5.28
C TYR A 322 15.51 -0.17 -4.24
N VAL A 323 14.83 -0.61 -3.20
CA VAL A 323 15.38 -1.41 -2.10
C VAL A 323 14.64 -2.74 -2.02
N ASP A 324 15.33 -3.81 -1.63
CA ASP A 324 14.78 -5.16 -1.39
C ASP A 324 13.84 -5.67 -2.48
N GLN A 325 14.25 -5.59 -3.74
CA GLN A 325 13.43 -5.95 -4.92
C GLN A 325 12.85 -7.37 -4.85
N GLU A 326 13.48 -8.28 -4.11
CA GLU A 326 13.02 -9.66 -3.93
C GLU A 326 12.09 -9.81 -2.71
N GLY A 327 11.91 -8.78 -1.90
CA GLY A 327 11.09 -8.79 -0.69
C GLY A 327 11.62 -9.77 0.37
N LYS A 328 12.93 -9.87 0.54
CA LYS A 328 13.57 -10.74 1.54
C LYS A 328 13.31 -10.25 2.97
N ARG A 329 13.35 -8.94 3.19
CA ARG A 329 13.15 -8.34 4.53
C ARG A 329 11.76 -8.64 5.08
N VAL A 330 10.72 -8.43 4.29
CA VAL A 330 9.34 -8.69 4.73
C VAL A 330 9.05 -10.17 4.98
N ARG A 331 9.86 -11.06 4.41
CA ARG A 331 9.74 -12.53 4.56
C ARG A 331 10.72 -13.14 5.53
N SER A 332 11.65 -12.36 6.07
CA SER A 332 12.67 -12.83 7.03
C SER A 332 12.08 -13.36 8.33
#